data_03bbb3307853ce72e29fd10a2eba1456
#
_entry.id   03bbb3307853ce72e29fd10a2eba1456
#
_cell.length_a   1.000
_cell.length_b   1.000
_cell.length_c   1.000
_cell.angle_alpha   90.00
_cell.angle_beta   90.00
_cell.angle_gamma   90.00
#
_symmetry.space_group_name_H-M   'P 1'
#
loop_
_entity.id
_entity.type
_entity.pdbx_description
1 polymer ?
#
loop_
_entity_poly.entity_id
_entity_poly.type
_entity_poly.pdbx_seq_one_letter_code
_entity_poly.pdbx_strand_id
1 'polypeptide(L)'
;MPVAHVALPVPLPRTFDYLLPEGMTVKAGCRVRVPFGKQQERIGIVVSVSDASELPLNELKAVVEVLDSEPVFTHSVWRLLLWAADYYHHPIGDVLFHALPILLRQGRPAANAPMWYWFATEQGQAVDLNSLKRSPKQQQALAALRQGKIWRDQVATLEFNDAALQALRKKGLCDLASETPEFSDWRTNYAVSGERLRLNTEQATAVGAIHSAADTFSAWLLAGVTGSGKTEVYLSVLENVLAQGKQALVMVPEIGLTPQTIARFRERFNAPVEVLHSG
;
A
#
# COMPACT_ATOMS: atom_id res chain seq x y z
N MET A 1 25.50 -18.60 -19.16
CA MET A 1 25.02 -17.87 -17.95
C MET A 1 23.82 -17.06 -18.38
N PRO A 2 22.69 -17.17 -17.66
CA PRO A 2 21.51 -16.39 -18.03
C PRO A 2 21.74 -14.91 -17.86
N VAL A 3 21.05 -14.13 -18.68
CA VAL A 3 21.13 -12.67 -18.74
C VAL A 3 19.80 -12.08 -18.31
N ALA A 4 19.82 -11.19 -17.34
CA ALA A 4 18.68 -10.41 -16.92
C ALA A 4 18.61 -9.09 -17.70
N HIS A 5 17.51 -8.85 -18.40
CA HIS A 5 17.22 -7.57 -19.05
C HIS A 5 16.53 -6.67 -18.03
N VAL A 6 17.24 -5.65 -17.55
CA VAL A 6 16.82 -4.84 -16.39
C VAL A 6 16.42 -3.44 -16.84
N ALA A 7 15.22 -3.03 -16.48
CA ALA A 7 14.77 -1.65 -16.61
C ALA A 7 15.30 -0.81 -15.44
N LEU A 8 15.94 0.29 -15.73
CA LEU A 8 16.48 1.25 -14.76
C LEU A 8 15.73 2.59 -14.85
N PRO A 9 15.61 3.35 -13.74
CA PRO A 9 15.00 4.68 -13.75
C PRO A 9 15.93 5.71 -14.41
N VAL A 10 16.05 5.60 -15.70
CA VAL A 10 16.82 6.47 -16.57
C VAL A 10 16.01 6.79 -17.83
N PRO A 11 16.14 8.00 -18.42
CA PRO A 11 15.35 8.43 -19.57
C PRO A 11 15.85 7.80 -20.87
N LEU A 12 16.03 6.48 -20.88
CA LEU A 12 16.48 5.72 -22.04
C LEU A 12 15.45 4.64 -22.39
N PRO A 13 15.02 4.55 -23.65
CA PRO A 13 13.98 3.61 -24.10
C PRO A 13 14.54 2.20 -24.32
N ARG A 14 15.28 1.66 -23.34
CA ARG A 14 15.86 0.32 -23.39
C ARG A 14 16.04 -0.28 -22.02
N THR A 15 16.22 -1.58 -21.98
CA THR A 15 16.73 -2.32 -20.84
C THR A 15 18.26 -2.40 -20.87
N PHE A 16 18.84 -2.83 -19.76
CA PHE A 16 20.27 -3.06 -19.59
C PHE A 16 20.51 -4.52 -19.22
N ASP A 17 21.52 -5.12 -19.85
CA ASP A 17 21.82 -6.53 -19.70
C ASP A 17 22.81 -6.75 -18.56
N TYR A 18 22.48 -7.72 -17.69
CA TYR A 18 23.31 -8.12 -16.57
C TYR A 18 23.40 -9.63 -16.48
N LEU A 19 24.58 -10.16 -16.15
CA LEU A 19 24.75 -11.57 -15.88
C LEU A 19 24.06 -11.96 -14.57
N LEU A 20 23.38 -13.10 -14.57
CA LEU A 20 22.91 -13.71 -13.34
C LEU A 20 24.00 -14.68 -12.85
N PRO A 21 24.57 -14.42 -11.64
CA PRO A 21 25.53 -15.33 -11.03
C PRO A 21 24.97 -16.75 -10.86
N GLU A 22 25.85 -17.73 -10.81
CA GLU A 22 25.46 -19.12 -10.60
C GLU A 22 24.67 -19.30 -9.29
N GLY A 23 23.56 -20.02 -9.36
CA GLY A 23 22.64 -20.22 -8.24
C GLY A 23 21.66 -19.06 -8.01
N MET A 24 21.79 -17.94 -8.72
CA MET A 24 20.85 -16.82 -8.64
C MET A 24 19.73 -16.98 -9.69
N THR A 25 18.49 -16.98 -9.22
CA THR A 25 17.31 -17.02 -10.11
C THR A 25 16.43 -15.79 -9.85
N VAL A 26 15.82 -15.26 -10.91
CA VAL A 26 14.94 -14.11 -10.81
C VAL A 26 13.81 -14.21 -11.82
N LYS A 27 12.62 -13.72 -11.46
CA LYS A 27 11.45 -13.65 -12.34
C LYS A 27 11.30 -12.23 -12.90
N ALA A 28 10.65 -12.11 -14.06
CA ALA A 28 10.21 -10.80 -14.57
C ALA A 28 9.29 -10.12 -13.55
N GLY A 29 9.49 -8.81 -13.33
CA GLY A 29 8.77 -8.03 -12.32
C GLY A 29 9.42 -8.01 -10.94
N CYS A 30 10.48 -8.78 -10.70
CA CYS A 30 11.29 -8.68 -9.46
C CYS A 30 12.28 -7.52 -9.56
N ARG A 31 12.58 -6.91 -8.42
CA ARG A 31 13.61 -5.89 -8.30
C ARG A 31 14.98 -6.55 -8.06
N VAL A 32 15.98 -5.93 -8.64
CA VAL A 32 17.39 -6.32 -8.48
C VAL A 32 18.25 -5.12 -8.17
N ARG A 33 19.35 -5.33 -7.48
CA ARG A 33 20.42 -4.36 -7.31
C ARG A 33 21.50 -4.63 -8.34
N VAL A 34 21.84 -3.61 -9.11
CA VAL A 34 22.81 -3.73 -10.22
C VAL A 34 23.82 -2.59 -10.19
N PRO A 35 25.07 -2.82 -10.60
CA PRO A 35 26.07 -1.76 -10.75
C PRO A 35 25.74 -0.90 -11.98
N PHE A 36 25.63 0.41 -11.78
CA PHE A 36 25.36 1.37 -12.87
C PHE A 36 26.31 2.56 -12.80
N GLY A 37 26.92 2.92 -13.94
CA GLY A 37 27.94 3.96 -13.98
C GLY A 37 29.28 3.53 -13.36
N LYS A 38 30.05 4.50 -12.85
CA LYS A 38 31.44 4.22 -12.43
C LYS A 38 31.58 3.64 -11.02
N GLN A 39 30.65 3.89 -10.10
CA GLN A 39 30.74 3.42 -8.69
C GLN A 39 29.38 3.43 -7.95
N GLN A 40 28.26 3.37 -8.64
CA GLN A 40 26.95 3.42 -8.03
C GLN A 40 26.19 2.11 -8.29
N GLU A 41 25.53 1.62 -7.28
CA GLU A 41 24.50 0.61 -7.44
C GLU A 41 23.14 1.28 -7.60
N ARG A 42 22.29 0.68 -8.43
CA ARG A 42 20.91 1.12 -8.61
C ARG A 42 19.97 -0.06 -8.48
N ILE A 43 18.74 0.25 -8.10
CA ILE A 43 17.67 -0.70 -8.14
C ILE A 43 17.09 -0.68 -9.54
N GLY A 44 16.93 -1.85 -10.12
CA GLY A 44 16.27 -2.08 -11.39
C GLY A 44 15.14 -3.08 -11.24
N ILE A 45 14.32 -3.21 -12.28
CA ILE A 45 13.25 -4.20 -12.37
C ILE A 45 13.55 -5.10 -13.55
N VAL A 46 13.57 -6.40 -13.32
CA VAL A 46 13.80 -7.40 -14.38
C VAL A 46 12.58 -7.41 -15.30
N VAL A 47 12.81 -7.18 -16.58
CA VAL A 47 11.76 -7.24 -17.61
C VAL A 47 11.67 -8.65 -18.20
N SER A 48 12.82 -9.26 -18.45
CA SER A 48 12.91 -10.64 -18.95
C SER A 48 14.26 -11.26 -18.58
N VAL A 49 14.34 -12.57 -18.73
CA VAL A 49 15.59 -13.33 -18.60
C VAL A 49 15.75 -14.18 -19.86
N SER A 50 16.95 -14.21 -20.42
CA SER A 50 17.30 -14.99 -21.61
C SER A 50 18.73 -15.54 -21.51
N ASP A 51 19.12 -16.36 -22.47
CA ASP A 51 20.51 -16.84 -22.58
C ASP A 51 21.35 -16.00 -23.56
N ALA A 52 20.79 -14.92 -24.10
CA ALA A 52 21.41 -14.07 -25.11
C ALA A 52 21.44 -12.61 -24.68
N SER A 53 22.46 -11.89 -25.14
CA SER A 53 22.60 -10.44 -25.04
C SER A 53 23.14 -9.90 -26.37
N GLU A 54 22.84 -8.65 -26.67
CA GLU A 54 23.44 -7.94 -27.79
C GLU A 54 24.93 -7.62 -27.54
N LEU A 55 25.35 -7.64 -26.26
CA LEU A 55 26.73 -7.39 -25.88
C LEU A 55 27.46 -8.71 -25.58
N PRO A 56 28.78 -8.76 -25.76
CA PRO A 56 29.59 -9.90 -25.34
C PRO A 56 29.43 -10.17 -23.82
N LEU A 57 29.23 -11.41 -23.44
CA LEU A 57 29.00 -11.79 -22.04
C LEU A 57 30.13 -11.35 -21.09
N ASN A 58 31.36 -11.29 -21.56
CA ASN A 58 32.51 -10.83 -20.77
C ASN A 58 32.54 -9.31 -20.52
N GLU A 59 31.70 -8.55 -21.19
CA GLU A 59 31.52 -7.10 -20.98
C GLU A 59 30.35 -6.80 -20.02
N LEU A 60 29.48 -7.79 -19.79
CA LEU A 60 28.35 -7.61 -18.92
C LEU A 60 28.77 -7.62 -17.45
N LYS A 61 28.21 -6.69 -16.67
CA LYS A 61 28.30 -6.70 -15.21
C LYS A 61 27.30 -7.70 -14.63
N ALA A 62 27.61 -8.22 -13.45
CA ALA A 62 26.70 -9.15 -12.76
C ALA A 62 25.66 -8.41 -11.91
N VAL A 63 24.50 -9.03 -11.75
CA VAL A 63 23.53 -8.65 -10.71
C VAL A 63 24.17 -8.82 -9.35
N VAL A 64 24.05 -7.80 -8.48
CA VAL A 64 24.60 -7.82 -7.12
C VAL A 64 23.70 -8.57 -6.16
N GLU A 65 22.37 -8.30 -6.25
CA GLU A 65 21.39 -8.83 -5.32
C GLU A 65 20.01 -8.93 -5.99
N VAL A 66 19.28 -10.00 -5.71
CA VAL A 66 17.85 -10.13 -6.02
C VAL A 66 17.06 -9.72 -4.76
N LEU A 67 16.25 -8.66 -4.88
CA LEU A 67 15.53 -8.07 -3.73
C LEU A 67 14.20 -8.76 -3.45
N ASP A 68 13.61 -9.43 -4.43
CA ASP A 68 12.30 -10.05 -4.32
C ASP A 68 12.31 -11.49 -4.80
N SER A 69 11.66 -12.38 -4.07
CA SER A 69 11.43 -13.77 -4.49
C SER A 69 10.28 -13.91 -5.49
N GLU A 70 9.33 -12.95 -5.46
CA GLU A 70 8.17 -12.91 -6.35
C GLU A 70 8.02 -11.51 -6.97
N PRO A 71 7.37 -11.41 -8.15
CA PRO A 71 7.14 -10.13 -8.82
C PRO A 71 6.40 -9.14 -7.92
N VAL A 72 6.84 -7.87 -7.91
CA VAL A 72 6.22 -6.79 -7.12
C VAL A 72 4.92 -6.26 -7.74
N PHE A 73 4.63 -6.62 -8.98
CA PHE A 73 3.40 -6.27 -9.67
C PHE A 73 2.54 -7.50 -9.92
N THR A 74 1.23 -7.35 -9.79
CA THR A 74 0.30 -8.37 -10.28
C THR A 74 0.39 -8.50 -11.80
N HIS A 75 0.01 -9.65 -12.34
CA HIS A 75 0.07 -9.89 -13.79
C HIS A 75 -0.69 -8.82 -14.61
N SER A 76 -1.87 -8.41 -14.15
CA SER A 76 -2.66 -7.38 -14.84
C SER A 76 -1.99 -6.02 -14.84
N VAL A 77 -1.41 -5.60 -13.70
CA VAL A 77 -0.67 -4.33 -13.59
C VAL A 77 0.61 -4.39 -14.43
N TRP A 78 1.33 -5.50 -14.41
CA TRP A 78 2.51 -5.71 -15.23
C TRP A 78 2.23 -5.50 -16.72
N ARG A 79 1.19 -6.16 -17.24
CA ARG A 79 0.76 -5.99 -18.64
C ARG A 79 0.37 -4.55 -18.98
N LEU A 80 -0.36 -3.89 -18.05
CA LEU A 80 -0.73 -2.48 -18.22
C LEU A 80 0.50 -1.57 -18.33
N LEU A 81 1.50 -1.78 -17.49
CA LEU A 81 2.73 -0.96 -17.48
C LEU A 81 3.56 -1.16 -18.75
N LEU A 82 3.70 -2.40 -19.22
CA LEU A 82 4.37 -2.69 -20.49
C LEU A 82 3.63 -2.04 -21.66
N TRP A 83 2.31 -2.17 -21.70
CA TRP A 83 1.48 -1.52 -22.71
C TRP A 83 1.61 0.00 -22.65
N ALA A 84 1.60 0.59 -21.46
CA ALA A 84 1.73 2.04 -21.30
C ALA A 84 3.09 2.56 -21.80
N ALA A 85 4.18 1.84 -21.52
CA ALA A 85 5.49 2.18 -22.01
C ALA A 85 5.54 2.19 -23.55
N ASP A 86 4.96 1.18 -24.16
CA ASP A 86 4.90 1.05 -25.63
C ASP A 86 3.96 2.09 -26.26
N TYR A 87 2.73 2.21 -25.76
CA TYR A 87 1.71 3.10 -26.29
C TYR A 87 2.11 4.58 -26.22
N TYR A 88 2.70 5.01 -25.10
CA TYR A 88 3.13 6.38 -24.90
C TYR A 88 4.58 6.65 -25.33
N HIS A 89 5.28 5.64 -25.87
CA HIS A 89 6.70 5.71 -26.23
C HIS A 89 7.58 6.25 -25.09
N HIS A 90 7.25 5.84 -23.86
CA HIS A 90 7.95 6.31 -22.66
C HIS A 90 8.97 5.29 -22.16
N PRO A 91 10.14 5.70 -21.64
CA PRO A 91 11.14 4.78 -21.12
C PRO A 91 10.55 3.80 -20.12
N ILE A 92 10.72 2.50 -20.37
CA ILE A 92 10.15 1.42 -19.55
C ILE A 92 10.58 1.54 -18.08
N GLY A 93 11.82 1.96 -17.82
CA GLY A 93 12.32 2.16 -16.46
C GLY A 93 11.52 3.22 -15.70
N ASP A 94 11.25 4.36 -16.34
CA ASP A 94 10.47 5.43 -15.72
C ASP A 94 9.03 4.98 -15.44
N VAL A 95 8.39 4.30 -16.39
CA VAL A 95 7.02 3.78 -16.22
C VAL A 95 6.94 2.82 -15.03
N LEU A 96 7.82 1.83 -14.97
CA LEU A 96 7.83 0.83 -13.90
C LEU A 96 8.13 1.46 -12.53
N PHE A 97 9.09 2.38 -12.47
CA PHE A 97 9.45 3.03 -11.21
C PHE A 97 8.39 4.01 -10.72
N HIS A 98 7.69 4.72 -11.60
CA HIS A 98 6.57 5.58 -11.18
C HIS A 98 5.41 4.78 -10.58
N ALA A 99 5.19 3.56 -11.05
CA ALA A 99 4.16 2.67 -10.50
C ALA A 99 4.52 2.06 -9.13
N LEU A 100 5.80 2.12 -8.72
CA LEU A 100 6.22 1.60 -7.42
C LEU A 100 6.03 2.63 -6.30
N PRO A 101 5.60 2.21 -5.11
CA PRO A 101 5.73 3.00 -3.88
C PRO A 101 7.17 3.45 -3.61
N ILE A 102 7.34 4.63 -3.01
CA ILE A 102 8.66 5.24 -2.76
C ILE A 102 9.61 4.30 -2.01
N LEU A 103 9.13 3.62 -0.97
CA LEU A 103 9.95 2.71 -0.18
C LEU A 103 10.48 1.53 -1.02
N LEU A 104 9.68 1.02 -1.94
CA LEU A 104 10.12 -0.04 -2.85
C LEU A 104 11.16 0.45 -3.85
N ARG A 105 11.04 1.70 -4.33
CA ARG A 105 12.08 2.34 -5.18
C ARG A 105 13.43 2.45 -4.46
N GLN A 106 13.40 2.58 -3.13
CA GLN A 106 14.59 2.67 -2.28
C GLN A 106 15.17 1.31 -1.89
N GLY A 107 14.60 0.19 -2.37
CA GLY A 107 15.07 -1.17 -2.08
C GLY A 107 14.59 -1.73 -0.75
N ARG A 108 13.58 -1.12 -0.13
CA ARG A 108 12.96 -1.73 1.05
C ARG A 108 12.25 -3.03 0.65
N PRO A 109 12.22 -4.03 1.52
CA PRO A 109 11.52 -5.29 1.25
C PRO A 109 10.05 -5.06 0.87
N ALA A 110 9.55 -5.85 -0.08
CA ALA A 110 8.14 -5.89 -0.45
C ALA A 110 7.36 -6.75 0.56
N ALA A 111 7.52 -6.46 1.83
CA ALA A 111 6.84 -7.11 2.93
C ALA A 111 6.21 -6.05 3.83
N ASN A 112 5.16 -6.42 4.51
CA ASN A 112 4.60 -5.55 5.55
C ASN A 112 5.66 -5.31 6.61
N ALA A 113 6.00 -4.04 6.84
CA ALA A 113 6.84 -3.69 7.98
C ALA A 113 6.12 -4.10 9.27
N PRO A 114 6.82 -4.72 10.22
CA PRO A 114 6.22 -5.01 11.51
C PRO A 114 5.80 -3.69 12.15
N MET A 115 4.55 -3.62 12.57
CA MET A 115 4.03 -2.51 13.36
C MET A 115 4.36 -2.74 14.83
N TRP A 116 4.91 -1.72 15.47
CA TRP A 116 5.30 -1.79 16.88
C TRP A 116 4.17 -1.29 17.77
N TYR A 117 3.93 -2.02 18.86
CA TYR A 117 2.93 -1.64 19.87
C TYR A 117 3.46 -1.82 21.28
N TRP A 118 2.95 -0.98 22.18
CA TRP A 118 3.17 -1.06 23.61
C TRP A 118 2.08 -1.95 24.25
N PHE A 119 2.46 -2.75 25.23
CA PHE A 119 1.53 -3.57 26.01
C PHE A 119 1.94 -3.59 27.48
N ALA A 120 0.97 -3.77 28.39
CA ALA A 120 1.24 -3.95 29.80
C ALA A 120 1.74 -5.37 30.07
N THR A 121 2.87 -5.49 30.79
CA THR A 121 3.36 -6.80 31.26
C THR A 121 2.45 -7.36 32.35
N GLU A 122 2.63 -8.62 32.73
CA GLU A 122 1.91 -9.22 33.89
C GLU A 122 2.09 -8.37 35.16
N GLN A 123 3.32 -7.90 35.39
CA GLN A 123 3.62 -6.99 36.49
C GLN A 123 2.89 -5.65 36.34
N GLY A 124 2.81 -5.11 35.11
CA GLY A 124 2.05 -3.91 34.79
C GLY A 124 0.54 -4.07 34.99
N GLN A 125 -0.01 -5.27 34.74
CA GLN A 125 -1.41 -5.57 35.00
C GLN A 125 -1.72 -5.67 36.51
N ALA A 126 -0.79 -6.17 37.32
CA ALA A 126 -0.98 -6.44 38.75
C ALA A 126 -0.68 -5.24 39.66
N VAL A 127 0.18 -4.30 39.25
CA VAL A 127 0.64 -3.20 40.10
C VAL A 127 -0.51 -2.24 40.47
N ASP A 128 -0.55 -1.74 41.70
CA ASP A 128 -1.52 -0.70 42.06
C ASP A 128 -1.20 0.63 41.34
N LEU A 129 -2.15 1.14 40.53
CA LEU A 129 -2.02 2.42 39.82
C LEU A 129 -1.76 3.60 40.77
N ASN A 130 -2.19 3.50 42.03
CA ASN A 130 -1.93 4.51 43.04
C ASN A 130 -0.45 4.64 43.40
N SER A 131 0.36 3.62 43.17
CA SER A 131 1.81 3.69 43.33
C SER A 131 2.47 4.68 42.38
N LEU A 132 1.80 5.04 41.29
CA LEU A 132 2.24 5.98 40.26
C LEU A 132 1.66 7.40 40.41
N LYS A 133 0.98 7.72 41.52
CA LYS A 133 0.34 9.05 41.76
C LYS A 133 1.30 10.24 41.55
N ARG A 134 2.60 10.05 41.81
CA ARG A 134 3.63 11.10 41.58
C ARG A 134 4.01 11.31 40.12
N SER A 135 3.48 10.50 39.22
CA SER A 135 3.78 10.53 37.78
C SER A 135 2.47 10.35 36.97
N PRO A 136 1.61 11.38 36.90
CA PRO A 136 0.28 11.24 36.31
C PRO A 136 0.29 10.69 34.89
N LYS A 137 1.23 11.10 34.05
CA LYS A 137 1.39 10.59 32.67
C LYS A 137 1.72 9.08 32.61
N GLN A 138 2.52 8.58 33.58
CA GLN A 138 2.79 7.14 33.64
C GLN A 138 1.56 6.36 34.13
N GLN A 139 0.81 6.93 35.07
CA GLN A 139 -0.44 6.34 35.56
C GLN A 139 -1.47 6.23 34.43
N GLN A 140 -1.67 7.31 33.66
CA GLN A 140 -2.57 7.34 32.49
C GLN A 140 -2.12 6.33 31.42
N ALA A 141 -0.83 6.31 31.10
CA ALA A 141 -0.28 5.39 30.11
C ALA A 141 -0.49 3.93 30.53
N LEU A 142 -0.22 3.57 31.78
CA LEU A 142 -0.42 2.21 32.26
C LEU A 142 -1.91 1.84 32.32
N ALA A 143 -2.79 2.76 32.70
CA ALA A 143 -4.23 2.55 32.68
C ALA A 143 -4.74 2.26 31.25
N ALA A 144 -4.26 3.01 30.27
CA ALA A 144 -4.59 2.79 28.86
C ALA A 144 -4.05 1.44 28.34
N LEU A 145 -2.82 1.09 28.69
CA LEU A 145 -2.20 -0.19 28.29
C LEU A 145 -2.90 -1.42 28.90
N ARG A 146 -3.56 -1.27 30.05
CA ARG A 146 -4.38 -2.34 30.64
C ARG A 146 -5.68 -2.61 29.88
N GLN A 147 -6.16 -1.62 29.12
CA GLN A 147 -7.35 -1.78 28.28
C GLN A 147 -7.02 -2.44 26.94
N GLY A 148 -5.75 -2.40 26.51
CA GLY A 148 -5.31 -3.02 25.29
C GLY A 148 -3.94 -2.53 24.82
N LYS A 149 -3.46 -3.10 23.74
CA LYS A 149 -2.22 -2.66 23.09
C LYS A 149 -2.39 -1.27 22.47
N ILE A 150 -1.33 -0.46 22.51
CA ILE A 150 -1.28 0.88 21.92
C ILE A 150 -0.23 0.90 20.84
N TRP A 151 -0.62 1.18 19.61
CA TRP A 151 0.31 1.27 18.50
C TRP A 151 1.22 2.49 18.65
N ARG A 152 2.46 2.32 18.27
CA ARG A 152 3.50 3.36 18.46
C ARG A 152 3.18 4.67 17.74
N ASP A 153 2.58 4.61 16.57
CA ASP A 153 2.14 5.76 15.78
C ASP A 153 0.97 6.52 16.42
N GLN A 154 0.15 5.84 17.22
CA GLN A 154 -0.97 6.44 17.94
C GLN A 154 -0.55 7.21 19.21
N VAL A 155 0.66 6.95 19.74
CA VAL A 155 1.13 7.57 20.99
C VAL A 155 1.11 9.10 20.94
N ALA A 156 1.40 9.69 19.75
CA ALA A 156 1.40 11.15 19.58
C ALA A 156 0.01 11.81 19.73
N THR A 157 -1.07 11.04 19.61
CA THR A 157 -2.46 11.53 19.73
C THR A 157 -3.04 11.37 21.14
N LEU A 158 -2.27 10.75 22.07
CA LEU A 158 -2.72 10.46 23.42
C LEU A 158 -2.26 11.54 24.42
N GLU A 159 -2.89 11.56 25.58
CA GLU A 159 -2.59 12.53 26.66
C GLU A 159 -1.23 12.31 27.36
N PHE A 160 -0.54 11.20 27.07
CA PHE A 160 0.80 10.87 27.54
C PHE A 160 1.77 10.76 26.36
N ASN A 161 3.06 10.75 26.64
CA ASN A 161 4.11 10.74 25.63
C ASN A 161 4.98 9.48 25.71
N ASP A 162 5.82 9.27 24.70
CA ASP A 162 6.76 8.15 24.64
C ASP A 162 7.71 8.08 25.85
N ALA A 163 8.09 9.22 26.43
CA ALA A 163 8.92 9.25 27.63
C ALA A 163 8.25 8.57 28.85
N ALA A 164 6.92 8.69 28.99
CA ALA A 164 6.18 8.00 30.04
C ALA A 164 6.18 6.48 29.84
N LEU A 165 6.03 6.03 28.59
CA LEU A 165 6.08 4.62 28.22
C LEU A 165 7.48 4.03 28.44
N GLN A 166 8.54 4.75 28.04
CA GLN A 166 9.92 4.34 28.30
C GLN A 166 10.23 4.24 29.80
N ALA A 167 9.69 5.16 30.62
CA ALA A 167 9.85 5.10 32.06
C ALA A 167 9.11 3.90 32.68
N LEU A 168 7.92 3.56 32.19
CA LEU A 168 7.20 2.35 32.59
C LEU A 168 7.95 1.09 32.18
N ARG A 169 8.55 1.07 30.98
CA ARG A 169 9.37 -0.04 30.51
C ARG A 169 10.58 -0.29 31.40
N LYS A 170 11.27 0.77 31.82
CA LYS A 170 12.39 0.67 32.78
C LYS A 170 11.95 0.09 34.13
N LYS A 171 10.70 0.24 34.50
CA LYS A 171 10.12 -0.35 35.72
C LYS A 171 9.55 -1.77 35.49
N GLY A 172 9.65 -2.32 34.28
CA GLY A 172 9.12 -3.64 33.93
C GLY A 172 7.59 -3.69 33.84
N LEU A 173 6.90 -2.52 33.82
CA LEU A 173 5.43 -2.46 33.84
C LEU A 173 4.80 -2.49 32.45
N CYS A 174 5.56 -2.20 31.41
CA CYS A 174 5.16 -2.38 30.01
C CYS A 174 6.36 -2.80 29.18
N ASP A 175 6.10 -3.31 27.99
CA ASP A 175 7.14 -3.58 26.99
C ASP A 175 6.65 -3.26 25.58
N LEU A 176 7.57 -3.33 24.63
CA LEU A 176 7.36 -3.07 23.21
C LEU A 176 7.46 -4.40 22.44
N ALA A 177 6.44 -4.72 21.69
CA ALA A 177 6.45 -5.85 20.77
C ALA A 177 6.14 -5.39 19.34
N SER A 178 6.45 -6.23 18.38
CA SER A 178 6.08 -5.99 16.99
C SER A 178 5.18 -7.11 16.49
N GLU A 179 4.24 -6.74 15.66
CA GLU A 179 3.34 -7.65 14.99
C GLU A 179 3.30 -7.28 13.51
N THR A 180 3.48 -8.25 12.65
CA THR A 180 3.25 -8.04 11.21
C THR A 180 1.75 -8.04 11.02
N PRO A 181 1.16 -6.95 10.52
CA PRO A 181 -0.29 -6.92 10.29
C PRO A 181 -0.65 -8.06 9.33
N GLU A 182 -1.39 -9.03 9.82
CA GLU A 182 -2.12 -9.90 8.92
C GLU A 182 -3.23 -9.05 8.31
N PHE A 183 -3.25 -8.96 6.99
CA PHE A 183 -4.40 -8.38 6.32
C PHE A 183 -5.59 -9.30 6.64
N SER A 184 -6.38 -8.90 7.62
CA SER A 184 -7.70 -9.52 7.79
C SER A 184 -8.41 -9.39 6.45
N ASP A 185 -8.89 -10.50 5.92
CA ASP A 185 -9.67 -10.44 4.69
C ASP A 185 -10.95 -9.63 4.98
N TRP A 186 -10.90 -8.32 4.70
CA TRP A 186 -12.01 -7.40 4.92
C TRP A 186 -13.31 -7.88 4.26
N ARG A 187 -13.19 -8.76 3.26
CA ARG A 187 -14.33 -9.32 2.53
C ARG A 187 -15.22 -10.18 3.41
N THR A 188 -14.63 -10.85 4.41
CA THR A 188 -15.37 -11.69 5.35
C THR A 188 -16.23 -10.89 6.33
N ASN A 189 -15.84 -9.62 6.58
CA ASN A 189 -16.49 -8.74 7.54
C ASN A 189 -17.08 -7.48 6.87
N TYR A 190 -17.21 -7.49 5.54
CA TYR A 190 -17.78 -6.35 4.84
C TYR A 190 -19.23 -6.12 5.25
N ALA A 191 -19.53 -4.90 5.61
CA ALA A 191 -20.89 -4.43 5.88
C ALA A 191 -21.03 -2.96 5.46
N VAL A 192 -22.21 -2.59 5.05
CA VAL A 192 -22.57 -1.18 4.87
C VAL A 192 -22.94 -0.64 6.24
N SER A 193 -22.17 0.30 6.75
CA SER A 193 -22.30 0.84 8.11
C SER A 193 -23.08 2.16 8.18
N GLY A 194 -23.10 2.92 7.09
CA GLY A 194 -23.73 4.24 7.04
C GLY A 194 -25.23 4.21 6.71
N GLU A 195 -25.91 5.31 7.01
CA GLU A 195 -27.30 5.52 6.62
C GLU A 195 -27.41 5.58 5.09
N ARG A 196 -28.33 4.80 4.53
CA ARG A 196 -28.62 4.81 3.10
C ARG A 196 -29.63 5.92 2.80
N LEU A 197 -29.22 6.88 2.01
CA LEU A 197 -30.18 7.83 1.46
C LEU A 197 -31.07 7.14 0.43
N ARG A 198 -32.33 7.46 0.45
CA ARG A 198 -33.28 6.94 -0.55
C ARG A 198 -32.99 7.57 -1.91
N LEU A 199 -32.63 6.72 -2.87
CA LEU A 199 -32.42 7.15 -4.26
C LEU A 199 -33.71 7.65 -4.85
N ASN A 200 -33.65 8.74 -5.61
CA ASN A 200 -34.76 9.15 -6.48
C ASN A 200 -34.83 8.23 -7.72
N THR A 201 -35.87 8.39 -8.54
CA THR A 201 -36.10 7.52 -9.69
C THR A 201 -34.93 7.55 -10.70
N GLU A 202 -34.39 8.73 -10.98
CA GLU A 202 -33.25 8.87 -11.92
C GLU A 202 -31.98 8.24 -11.41
N GLN A 203 -31.66 8.43 -10.12
CA GLN A 203 -30.53 7.83 -9.47
C GLN A 203 -30.65 6.30 -9.43
N ALA A 204 -31.83 5.78 -9.08
CA ALA A 204 -32.08 4.34 -9.05
C ALA A 204 -31.95 3.72 -10.47
N THR A 205 -32.42 4.42 -11.50
CA THR A 205 -32.27 4.01 -12.91
C THR A 205 -30.79 3.94 -13.29
N ALA A 206 -29.99 4.96 -12.95
CA ALA A 206 -28.57 5.01 -13.25
C ALA A 206 -27.80 3.86 -12.53
N VAL A 207 -28.06 3.64 -11.25
CA VAL A 207 -27.47 2.55 -10.47
C VAL A 207 -27.84 1.19 -11.07
N GLY A 208 -29.10 0.96 -11.41
CA GLY A 208 -29.59 -0.26 -12.03
C GLY A 208 -28.92 -0.54 -13.38
N ALA A 209 -28.78 0.47 -14.23
CA ALA A 209 -28.09 0.34 -15.52
C ALA A 209 -26.61 -0.07 -15.35
N ILE A 210 -25.90 0.57 -14.44
CA ILE A 210 -24.49 0.26 -14.17
C ILE A 210 -24.35 -1.18 -13.61
N HIS A 211 -25.22 -1.57 -12.68
CA HIS A 211 -25.20 -2.91 -12.10
C HIS A 211 -25.47 -4.01 -13.13
N SER A 212 -26.37 -3.76 -14.08
CA SER A 212 -26.68 -4.76 -15.13
C SER A 212 -25.51 -5.05 -16.08
N ALA A 213 -24.52 -4.16 -16.14
CA ALA A 213 -23.32 -4.28 -16.97
C ALA A 213 -22.05 -4.61 -16.16
N ALA A 214 -22.16 -4.95 -14.87
CA ALA A 214 -21.03 -5.07 -13.94
C ALA A 214 -20.03 -6.19 -14.27
N ASP A 215 -20.42 -7.18 -15.07
CA ASP A 215 -19.55 -8.31 -15.43
C ASP A 215 -18.76 -8.08 -16.72
N THR A 216 -18.97 -6.94 -17.38
CA THR A 216 -18.29 -6.56 -18.63
C THR A 216 -17.68 -5.18 -18.51
N PHE A 217 -16.67 -4.91 -19.36
CA PHE A 217 -16.16 -3.54 -19.45
C PHE A 217 -17.24 -2.64 -20.06
N SER A 218 -17.60 -1.58 -19.32
CA SER A 218 -18.51 -0.54 -19.78
C SER A 218 -18.07 0.83 -19.26
N ALA A 219 -18.23 1.86 -20.08
CA ALA A 219 -17.95 3.24 -19.71
C ALA A 219 -19.27 4.00 -19.55
N TRP A 220 -19.45 4.66 -18.43
CA TRP A 220 -20.67 5.40 -18.09
C TRP A 220 -20.35 6.87 -17.83
N LEU A 221 -21.15 7.75 -18.40
CA LEU A 221 -21.14 9.18 -18.10
C LEU A 221 -22.35 9.54 -17.24
N LEU A 222 -22.11 9.87 -15.97
CA LEU A 222 -23.16 10.38 -15.10
C LEU A 222 -23.23 11.92 -15.20
N ALA A 223 -24.13 12.43 -16.02
CA ALA A 223 -24.39 13.86 -16.18
C ALA A 223 -25.36 14.36 -15.09
N GLY A 224 -25.04 15.53 -14.52
CA GLY A 224 -25.92 16.16 -13.51
C GLY A 224 -25.26 17.42 -12.92
N VAL A 225 -26.09 18.35 -12.48
CA VAL A 225 -25.64 19.60 -11.85
C VAL A 225 -25.01 19.34 -10.48
N THR A 226 -24.29 20.32 -9.94
CA THR A 226 -23.80 20.27 -8.57
C THR A 226 -24.98 20.13 -7.60
N GLY A 227 -24.87 19.23 -6.62
CA GLY A 227 -25.93 18.95 -5.66
C GLY A 227 -27.03 17.98 -6.13
N SER A 228 -26.97 17.44 -7.37
CA SER A 228 -27.95 16.45 -7.86
C SER A 228 -27.84 15.05 -7.21
N GLY A 229 -26.92 14.87 -6.27
CA GLY A 229 -26.75 13.60 -5.56
C GLY A 229 -25.92 12.55 -6.32
N LYS A 230 -25.07 12.94 -7.28
CA LYS A 230 -24.14 12.03 -7.99
C LYS A 230 -23.30 11.17 -7.04
N THR A 231 -22.92 11.75 -5.89
CA THR A 231 -22.15 11.04 -4.87
C THR A 231 -22.89 9.81 -4.36
N GLU A 232 -24.21 9.90 -4.14
CA GLU A 232 -24.99 8.74 -3.67
C GLU A 232 -25.09 7.64 -4.73
N VAL A 233 -25.14 8.01 -6.02
CA VAL A 233 -25.05 7.04 -7.11
C VAL A 233 -23.73 6.30 -7.08
N TYR A 234 -22.59 7.01 -6.92
CA TYR A 234 -21.27 6.37 -6.79
C TYR A 234 -21.20 5.44 -5.58
N LEU A 235 -21.64 5.90 -4.41
CA LEU A 235 -21.65 5.09 -3.19
C LEU A 235 -22.51 3.83 -3.36
N SER A 236 -23.67 3.94 -3.98
CA SER A 236 -24.56 2.79 -4.22
C SER A 236 -23.97 1.78 -5.21
N VAL A 237 -23.25 2.24 -6.24
CA VAL A 237 -22.51 1.35 -7.15
C VAL A 237 -21.37 0.64 -6.41
N LEU A 238 -20.62 1.37 -5.58
CA LEU A 238 -19.53 0.82 -4.81
C LEU A 238 -19.98 -0.25 -3.80
N GLU A 239 -21.14 -0.08 -3.18
CA GLU A 239 -21.72 -1.08 -2.27
C GLU A 239 -21.80 -2.45 -2.93
N ASN A 240 -22.29 -2.52 -4.16
CA ASN A 240 -22.41 -3.80 -4.88
C ASN A 240 -21.04 -4.37 -5.27
N VAL A 241 -20.11 -3.52 -5.72
CA VAL A 241 -18.75 -3.94 -6.07
C VAL A 241 -18.03 -4.55 -4.85
N LEU A 242 -18.12 -3.87 -3.71
CA LEU A 242 -17.49 -4.32 -2.47
C LEU A 242 -18.18 -5.57 -1.90
N ALA A 243 -19.51 -5.67 -1.99
CA ALA A 243 -20.27 -6.85 -1.58
C ALA A 243 -19.86 -8.12 -2.38
N GLN A 244 -19.39 -7.94 -3.61
CA GLN A 244 -18.82 -9.03 -4.43
C GLN A 244 -17.36 -9.35 -4.07
N GLY A 245 -16.78 -8.73 -3.05
CA GLY A 245 -15.37 -8.87 -2.69
C GLY A 245 -14.40 -8.24 -3.69
N LYS A 246 -14.89 -7.40 -4.60
CA LYS A 246 -14.09 -6.67 -5.59
C LYS A 246 -13.57 -5.37 -4.98
N GLN A 247 -12.59 -4.77 -5.63
CA GLN A 247 -12.01 -3.48 -5.24
C GLN A 247 -12.54 -2.36 -6.15
N ALA A 248 -12.51 -1.14 -5.65
CA ALA A 248 -12.86 0.04 -6.41
C ALA A 248 -11.76 1.10 -6.35
N LEU A 249 -11.50 1.74 -7.49
CA LEU A 249 -10.61 2.89 -7.59
C LEU A 249 -11.45 4.15 -7.86
N VAL A 250 -11.40 5.10 -6.94
CA VAL A 250 -12.06 6.39 -7.08
C VAL A 250 -11.03 7.47 -7.34
N MET A 251 -11.03 8.02 -8.53
CA MET A 251 -10.15 9.12 -8.92
C MET A 251 -10.87 10.45 -8.73
N VAL A 252 -10.25 11.35 -7.98
CA VAL A 252 -10.77 12.70 -7.75
C VAL A 252 -9.67 13.72 -8.05
N PRO A 253 -10.01 14.94 -8.53
CA PRO A 253 -9.04 16.02 -8.59
C PRO A 253 -8.45 16.28 -7.19
N GLU A 254 -7.18 16.70 -7.10
CA GLU A 254 -6.49 16.95 -5.82
C GLU A 254 -7.30 17.90 -4.90
N ILE A 255 -7.94 18.92 -5.48
CA ILE A 255 -8.83 19.84 -4.77
C ILE A 255 -10.09 19.17 -4.22
N GLY A 256 -10.48 18.02 -4.74
CA GLY A 256 -11.64 17.24 -4.31
C GLY A 256 -11.34 16.22 -3.21
N LEU A 257 -10.07 15.94 -2.96
CA LEU A 257 -9.64 14.99 -1.92
C LEU A 257 -9.63 15.66 -0.55
N THR A 258 -10.80 16.08 -0.08
CA THR A 258 -10.94 16.67 1.24
C THR A 258 -11.06 15.60 2.33
N PRO A 259 -10.67 15.88 3.57
CA PRO A 259 -10.92 14.99 4.71
C PRO A 259 -12.39 14.57 4.82
N GLN A 260 -13.32 15.48 4.45
CA GLN A 260 -14.76 15.21 4.44
C GLN A 260 -15.16 14.17 3.38
N THR A 261 -14.55 14.22 2.20
CA THR A 261 -14.80 13.23 1.15
C THR A 261 -14.33 11.83 1.61
N ILE A 262 -13.12 11.75 2.18
CA ILE A 262 -12.58 10.49 2.71
C ILE A 262 -13.46 9.96 3.86
N ALA A 263 -13.88 10.83 4.78
CA ALA A 263 -14.75 10.48 5.90
C ALA A 263 -16.06 9.85 5.42
N ARG A 264 -16.71 10.40 4.38
CA ARG A 264 -17.94 9.85 3.80
C ARG A 264 -17.78 8.41 3.32
N PHE A 265 -16.65 8.07 2.68
CA PHE A 265 -16.37 6.70 2.26
C PHE A 265 -16.17 5.79 3.47
N ARG A 266 -15.40 6.23 4.47
CA ARG A 266 -15.14 5.46 5.69
C ARG A 266 -16.39 5.26 6.56
N GLU A 267 -17.26 6.25 6.63
CA GLU A 267 -18.55 6.17 7.32
C GLU A 267 -19.51 5.23 6.63
N ARG A 268 -19.47 5.17 5.29
CA ARG A 268 -20.40 4.34 4.50
C ARG A 268 -19.98 2.87 4.46
N PHE A 269 -18.69 2.59 4.42
CA PHE A 269 -18.16 1.26 4.17
C PHE A 269 -17.28 0.79 5.32
N ASN A 270 -17.57 -0.41 5.82
CA ASN A 270 -16.65 -1.13 6.72
C ASN A 270 -15.60 -1.87 5.87
N ALA A 271 -14.82 -1.12 5.10
CA ALA A 271 -13.77 -1.61 4.22
C ALA A 271 -12.54 -0.68 4.31
N PRO A 272 -11.32 -1.17 4.11
CA PRO A 272 -10.13 -0.33 4.06
C PRO A 272 -10.25 0.73 2.96
N VAL A 273 -10.02 1.98 3.31
CA VAL A 273 -9.97 3.12 2.38
C VAL A 273 -8.57 3.68 2.40
N GLU A 274 -7.80 3.32 1.37
CA GLU A 274 -6.45 3.83 1.16
C GLU A 274 -6.48 5.08 0.29
N VAL A 275 -5.63 6.04 0.60
CA VAL A 275 -5.55 7.32 -0.11
C VAL A 275 -4.16 7.44 -0.72
N LEU A 276 -4.13 7.66 -2.03
CA LEU A 276 -2.90 7.93 -2.77
C LEU A 276 -2.92 9.38 -3.27
N HIS A 277 -1.90 10.14 -2.92
CA HIS A 277 -1.73 11.53 -3.37
C HIS A 277 -0.24 11.83 -3.61
N SER A 278 0.04 12.93 -4.28
CA SER A 278 1.40 13.32 -4.69
C SER A 278 2.24 13.99 -3.59
N GLY A 279 1.65 14.29 -2.42
CA GLY A 279 2.31 14.97 -1.31
C GLY A 279 2.69 14.06 -0.16
#